data_6ce9c6bce86a6ec874315f8c055206d4
#
_entry.id   6ce9c6bce86a6ec874315f8c055206d4
#
_cell.length_a   1.000
_cell.length_b   1.000
_cell.length_c   1.000
_cell.angle_alpha   90.00
_cell.angle_beta   90.00
_cell.angle_gamma   90.00
#
_symmetry.space_group_name_H-M   'P 1'
#
loop_
_entity.id
_entity.type
_entity.pdbx_description
1 polymer ?
#
loop_
_entity_poly.entity_id
_entity_poly.type
_entity_poly.pdbx_seq_one_letter_code
_entity_poly.pdbx_strand_id
1 'polypeptide(L)'
;MGKDSNNRGARKGAAESVSRRAFLSKGAAGVGAAALAGVSANEAQAQSVKWDLSADVVVIGAGVSGLAAAITARDSGASVISVEENFDIGGRGMLSGGRVHLGGGHALQQKAGIKDTADQVFKDWVRFDSAVARYSDRDLVRVFADENVPTFNFLVENGVEFIEKPIGPEAASTVPRTFVTVEWQNQDEVYAPGGDRNGSGLVRHLERSARRKGVQILLRHEMKSLVREQTFSGKVLGISVAHPGGTLAIEAKKGVIIATGGHTGNVNFRRTFDPRLTEEYQQACLPYVFQGAKGELAAMEIGASLWATANQTSESGAAITKTRHIGCRWGYSSLVFLPESKLFPLAKATGLTVGDWQNMIFVNQNGQRFWNEVDGSYRFFAAAMGYHGDSEKLNGGGPIWAIFDADAVAREKWDPKPPHVDPDGYFASADTIAELAPRIKNPHQKKPMSGAALQETVNRYNSFVVSGTDSDFKKPTPMYKIEKPPFYAAWATPILHDTLTGLRANTNGQVIDIRGQTIPGLYCCGESQGGFAQHGLARCLTFGRVAGRNAAKGAA
;
A
#
# COMPACT_ATOMS: atom_id res chain seq x y z
N MET A 1 75.57 39.36 -4.67
CA MET A 1 74.72 40.57 -4.67
C MET A 1 73.32 40.07 -4.43
N GLY A 2 72.68 40.28 -3.40
CA GLY A 2 72.51 41.08 -2.22
C GLY A 2 71.24 40.53 -1.56
N LYS A 3 71.26 40.11 -0.32
CA LYS A 3 70.67 40.67 0.90
C LYS A 3 69.28 41.30 0.65
N ASP A 4 68.20 40.90 1.40
CA ASP A 4 67.93 41.16 2.79
C ASP A 4 66.65 40.38 3.22
N SER A 5 66.70 39.64 4.28
CA SER A 5 66.12 39.78 5.61
C SER A 5 64.73 40.43 5.70
N ASN A 6 63.73 39.68 6.22
CA ASN A 6 63.07 40.15 7.42
C ASN A 6 62.25 39.05 8.14
N ASN A 7 62.62 38.94 9.33
CA ASN A 7 62.11 38.32 10.54
C ASN A 7 60.67 38.75 10.90
N ARG A 8 59.77 37.81 11.19
CA ARG A 8 58.62 38.05 12.10
C ARG A 8 58.24 36.82 12.88
N GLY A 9 58.32 37.02 14.14
CA GLY A 9 58.13 36.30 15.31
C GLY A 9 57.04 35.20 15.37
N ALA A 10 57.49 34.09 15.90
CA ALA A 10 56.65 33.02 16.40
C ALA A 10 55.94 33.45 17.70
N ARG A 11 54.62 33.44 17.73
CA ARG A 11 53.83 33.30 18.99
C ARG A 11 53.37 31.85 19.07
N LYS A 12 54.04 31.09 19.91
CA LYS A 12 53.55 29.80 20.45
C LYS A 12 52.38 30.07 21.39
N GLY A 13 51.15 29.78 20.96
CA GLY A 13 50.03 29.56 21.85
C GLY A 13 50.02 28.10 22.25
N ALA A 14 50.38 27.81 23.51
CA ALA A 14 50.25 26.51 24.08
C ALA A 14 48.75 26.14 24.20
N ALA A 15 48.30 25.18 23.44
CA ALA A 15 47.00 24.58 23.66
C ALA A 15 47.11 23.65 24.90
N GLU A 16 46.54 24.07 26.01
CA GLU A 16 46.37 23.18 27.16
C GLU A 16 45.45 22.01 26.75
N SER A 17 46.00 20.81 26.76
CA SER A 17 45.24 19.57 26.57
C SER A 17 44.37 19.31 27.80
N VAL A 18 43.10 19.64 27.71
CA VAL A 18 42.10 19.25 28.72
C VAL A 18 41.97 17.71 28.70
N SER A 19 42.34 17.07 29.84
CA SER A 19 42.24 15.63 29.94
C SER A 19 40.79 15.14 29.82
N ARG A 20 40.55 13.98 29.22
CA ARG A 20 39.22 13.35 29.10
C ARG A 20 38.47 13.28 30.43
N ARG A 21 39.19 13.17 31.58
CA ARG A 21 38.61 13.14 32.91
C ARG A 21 38.10 14.52 33.38
N ALA A 22 38.78 15.59 32.98
CA ALA A 22 38.35 16.97 33.30
C ALA A 22 37.18 17.44 32.41
N PHE A 23 37.07 16.88 31.18
CA PHE A 23 35.92 17.12 30.32
C PHE A 23 34.66 16.41 30.84
N LEU A 24 34.78 15.18 31.32
CA LEU A 24 33.64 14.42 31.88
C LEU A 24 33.17 14.93 33.22
N SER A 25 34.04 15.47 34.06
CA SER A 25 33.65 16.02 35.39
C SER A 25 33.05 17.43 35.29
N LYS A 26 33.41 18.24 34.28
CA LYS A 26 32.80 19.55 34.07
C LYS A 26 31.57 19.52 33.18
N GLY A 27 31.43 18.49 32.29
CA GLY A 27 30.25 18.29 31.45
C GLY A 27 29.05 17.70 32.19
N ALA A 28 29.29 16.88 33.22
CA ALA A 28 28.22 16.20 33.94
C ALA A 28 27.44 17.10 34.91
N ALA A 29 28.01 18.21 35.37
CA ALA A 29 27.33 19.12 36.32
C ALA A 29 26.48 20.21 35.64
N GLY A 30 26.77 20.55 34.39
CA GLY A 30 26.04 21.63 33.67
C GLY A 30 24.91 21.11 32.75
N VAL A 31 25.07 19.93 32.12
CA VAL A 31 24.09 19.39 31.18
C VAL A 31 23.04 18.54 31.92
N GLY A 32 23.40 17.90 33.02
CA GLY A 32 22.47 17.11 33.83
C GLY A 32 21.39 17.95 34.52
N ALA A 33 21.71 19.13 34.99
CA ALA A 33 20.73 20.02 35.65
C ALA A 33 19.81 20.72 34.64
N ALA A 34 20.29 21.07 33.45
CA ALA A 34 19.45 21.65 32.40
C ALA A 34 18.56 20.61 31.71
N ALA A 35 19.04 19.35 31.57
CA ALA A 35 18.23 18.26 31.01
C ALA A 35 17.16 17.78 32.00
N LEU A 36 17.44 17.78 33.33
CA LEU A 36 16.45 17.44 34.34
C LEU A 36 15.46 18.58 34.57
N ALA A 37 15.87 19.85 34.44
CA ALA A 37 14.97 21.00 34.53
C ALA A 37 14.08 21.13 33.26
N GLY A 38 14.57 20.69 32.09
CA GLY A 38 13.78 20.63 30.83
C GLY A 38 12.78 19.49 30.80
N VAL A 39 13.05 18.38 31.49
CA VAL A 39 12.13 17.24 31.60
C VAL A 39 11.04 17.49 32.66
N SER A 40 11.34 18.25 33.72
CA SER A 40 10.34 18.60 34.72
C SER A 40 9.43 19.78 34.35
N ALA A 41 9.74 20.52 33.27
CA ALA A 41 8.89 21.62 32.79
C ALA A 41 7.88 21.17 31.69
N ASN A 42 7.93 19.92 31.24
CA ASN A 42 6.98 19.31 30.31
C ASN A 42 6.11 18.22 30.96
N GLU A 43 5.84 18.28 32.26
CA GLU A 43 4.55 17.85 32.79
C GLU A 43 3.52 18.88 32.32
N ALA A 44 3.28 18.90 30.98
CA ALA A 44 2.13 19.57 30.45
C ALA A 44 0.93 18.91 31.13
N GLN A 45 0.27 19.66 32.02
CA GLN A 45 -1.06 19.36 32.51
C GLN A 45 -1.83 18.76 31.34
N ALA A 46 -2.42 17.59 31.52
CA ALA A 46 -3.42 17.05 30.61
C ALA A 46 -4.46 18.17 30.42
N GLN A 47 -4.32 18.95 29.36
CA GLN A 47 -5.32 19.94 28.99
C GLN A 47 -6.62 19.15 28.92
N SER A 48 -7.62 19.58 29.69
CA SER A 48 -8.94 18.98 29.62
C SER A 48 -9.45 19.14 28.19
N VAL A 49 -9.31 18.07 27.39
CA VAL A 49 -9.77 18.08 26.01
C VAL A 49 -11.28 18.24 26.05
N LYS A 50 -11.80 19.28 25.42
CA LYS A 50 -13.23 19.41 25.19
C LYS A 50 -13.62 18.46 24.06
N TRP A 51 -14.36 17.44 24.39
CA TRP A 51 -14.87 16.47 23.44
C TRP A 51 -16.14 17.00 22.77
N ASP A 52 -16.19 16.94 21.43
CA ASP A 52 -17.36 17.33 20.64
C ASP A 52 -18.29 16.13 20.41
N LEU A 53 -17.71 14.94 20.26
CA LEU A 53 -18.41 13.67 20.10
C LEU A 53 -17.82 12.62 21.04
N SER A 54 -18.59 11.57 21.35
CA SER A 54 -18.15 10.47 22.20
C SER A 54 -18.77 9.15 21.77
N ALA A 55 -17.96 8.08 21.80
CA ALA A 55 -18.39 6.70 21.60
C ALA A 55 -17.57 5.75 22.48
N ASP A 56 -18.04 4.49 22.62
CA ASP A 56 -17.21 3.46 23.25
C ASP A 56 -15.96 3.18 22.42
N VAL A 57 -16.14 3.01 21.10
CA VAL A 57 -15.07 2.70 20.16
C VAL A 57 -15.06 3.70 19.03
N VAL A 58 -13.89 4.24 18.73
CA VAL A 58 -13.66 5.10 17.56
C VAL A 58 -12.80 4.35 16.55
N VAL A 59 -13.27 4.22 15.31
CA VAL A 59 -12.56 3.55 14.22
C VAL A 59 -12.06 4.59 13.23
N ILE A 60 -10.76 4.60 12.94
CA ILE A 60 -10.13 5.50 11.98
C ILE A 60 -9.99 4.79 10.64
N GLY A 61 -10.79 5.18 9.66
CA GLY A 61 -10.90 4.57 8.33
C GLY A 61 -12.12 3.66 8.22
N ALA A 62 -12.95 3.90 7.20
CA ALA A 62 -14.10 3.07 6.84
C ALA A 62 -13.81 2.16 5.63
N GLY A 63 -12.57 1.69 5.51
CA GLY A 63 -12.15 0.64 4.60
C GLY A 63 -12.61 -0.74 5.07
N VAL A 64 -12.21 -1.80 4.36
CA VAL A 64 -12.64 -3.19 4.64
C VAL A 64 -12.38 -3.59 6.10
N SER A 65 -11.18 -3.31 6.63
CA SER A 65 -10.83 -3.64 8.01
C SER A 65 -11.60 -2.79 9.03
N GLY A 66 -11.78 -1.51 8.74
CA GLY A 66 -12.53 -0.60 9.62
C GLY A 66 -14.02 -0.95 9.69
N LEU A 67 -14.64 -1.29 8.57
CA LEU A 67 -16.04 -1.76 8.55
C LEU A 67 -16.20 -3.06 9.33
N ALA A 68 -15.30 -4.04 9.15
CA ALA A 68 -15.32 -5.28 9.92
C ALA A 68 -15.14 -5.04 11.43
N ALA A 69 -14.23 -4.13 11.81
CA ALA A 69 -14.01 -3.73 13.19
C ALA A 69 -15.25 -3.03 13.80
N ALA A 70 -15.81 -2.07 13.07
CA ALA A 70 -16.97 -1.31 13.52
C ALA A 70 -18.20 -2.18 13.74
N ILE A 71 -18.50 -3.08 12.77
CA ILE A 71 -19.61 -4.03 12.88
C ILE A 71 -19.41 -4.94 14.09
N THR A 72 -18.23 -5.54 14.22
CA THR A 72 -17.93 -6.48 15.33
C THR A 72 -17.97 -5.78 16.68
N ALA A 73 -17.51 -4.54 16.79
CA ALA A 73 -17.64 -3.76 18.02
C ALA A 73 -19.10 -3.47 18.37
N ARG A 74 -19.95 -3.16 17.37
CA ARG A 74 -21.40 -3.00 17.56
C ARG A 74 -22.06 -4.30 18.03
N ASP A 75 -21.72 -5.41 17.39
CA ASP A 75 -22.25 -6.74 17.77
C ASP A 75 -21.81 -7.14 19.19
N SER A 76 -20.71 -6.58 19.67
CA SER A 76 -20.23 -6.71 21.06
C SER A 76 -20.84 -5.68 22.03
N GLY A 77 -21.85 -4.90 21.61
CA GLY A 77 -22.60 -3.96 22.45
C GLY A 77 -21.99 -2.56 22.60
N ALA A 78 -20.90 -2.23 21.91
CA ALA A 78 -20.28 -0.92 21.98
C ALA A 78 -20.98 0.12 21.09
N SER A 79 -21.04 1.38 21.49
CA SER A 79 -21.32 2.50 20.59
C SER A 79 -20.09 2.75 19.70
N VAL A 80 -20.30 3.05 18.39
CA VAL A 80 -19.19 3.18 17.44
C VAL A 80 -19.34 4.41 16.55
N ILE A 81 -18.28 5.22 16.50
CA ILE A 81 -18.07 6.25 15.48
C ILE A 81 -16.92 5.80 14.58
N SER A 82 -17.12 5.82 13.27
CA SER A 82 -16.08 5.59 12.27
C SER A 82 -15.83 6.88 11.50
N VAL A 83 -14.59 7.35 11.41
CA VAL A 83 -14.18 8.50 10.62
C VAL A 83 -13.49 8.05 9.33
N GLU A 84 -13.83 8.67 8.22
CA GLU A 84 -13.27 8.38 6.88
C GLU A 84 -12.88 9.71 6.20
N GLU A 85 -11.64 9.81 5.75
CA GLU A 85 -11.17 11.03 5.08
C GLU A 85 -11.75 11.23 3.68
N ASN A 86 -12.10 10.12 3.02
CA ASN A 86 -12.61 10.15 1.65
C ASN A 86 -14.08 10.61 1.58
N PHE A 87 -14.53 10.90 0.37
CA PHE A 87 -15.92 11.20 0.05
C PHE A 87 -16.83 9.96 0.06
N ASP A 88 -16.23 8.75 0.06
CA ASP A 88 -16.92 7.46 0.05
C ASP A 88 -16.18 6.46 0.95
N ILE A 89 -16.86 5.38 1.30
CA ILE A 89 -16.33 4.28 2.13
C ILE A 89 -15.58 3.25 1.29
N GLY A 90 -14.93 2.32 1.97
CA GLY A 90 -14.40 1.09 1.38
C GLY A 90 -12.92 1.11 1.06
N GLY A 91 -12.34 2.31 0.94
CA GLY A 91 -10.93 2.44 0.63
C GLY A 91 -10.53 1.62 -0.60
N ARG A 92 -9.37 0.98 -0.58
CA ARG A 92 -8.90 0.13 -1.68
C ARG A 92 -9.76 -1.12 -1.92
N GLY A 93 -10.51 -1.55 -0.91
CA GLY A 93 -11.45 -2.66 -1.06
C GLY A 93 -12.48 -2.43 -2.14
N MET A 94 -12.93 -1.18 -2.34
CA MET A 94 -13.85 -0.77 -3.40
C MET A 94 -13.29 -1.05 -4.80
N LEU A 95 -11.98 -0.87 -4.98
CA LEU A 95 -11.27 -1.03 -6.25
C LEU A 95 -10.71 -2.46 -6.43
N SER A 96 -10.97 -3.37 -5.49
CA SER A 96 -10.44 -4.73 -5.52
C SER A 96 -11.27 -5.66 -6.39
N GLY A 97 -10.65 -6.77 -6.82
CA GLY A 97 -11.35 -7.87 -7.50
C GLY A 97 -12.24 -8.72 -6.59
N GLY A 98 -12.51 -8.33 -5.36
CA GLY A 98 -13.36 -9.06 -4.43
C GLY A 98 -12.87 -10.45 -4.04
N ARG A 99 -11.56 -10.73 -4.19
CA ARG A 99 -10.95 -12.03 -3.85
C ARG A 99 -10.72 -12.15 -2.36
N VAL A 100 -11.49 -12.99 -1.70
CA VAL A 100 -11.42 -13.24 -0.25
C VAL A 100 -10.78 -14.60 -0.03
N HIS A 101 -9.60 -14.61 0.58
CA HIS A 101 -8.76 -15.77 0.78
C HIS A 101 -8.92 -16.32 2.20
N LEU A 102 -10.03 -17.02 2.46
CA LEU A 102 -10.36 -17.67 3.72
C LEU A 102 -10.45 -19.17 3.55
N GLY A 103 -9.88 -19.92 4.49
CA GLY A 103 -9.89 -21.38 4.50
C GLY A 103 -10.52 -21.95 5.76
N GLY A 104 -10.02 -23.10 6.20
CA GLY A 104 -10.41 -23.75 7.44
C GLY A 104 -11.64 -24.63 7.35
N GLY A 105 -12.18 -24.89 6.14
CA GLY A 105 -13.33 -25.78 5.94
C GLY A 105 -14.68 -25.09 6.07
N HIS A 106 -14.79 -23.81 5.68
CA HIS A 106 -16.08 -23.10 5.66
C HIS A 106 -17.06 -23.66 4.62
N ALA A 107 -18.32 -23.25 4.69
CA ALA A 107 -19.42 -23.85 3.94
C ALA A 107 -19.19 -23.96 2.42
N LEU A 108 -18.60 -22.94 1.76
CA LEU A 108 -18.32 -22.99 0.32
C LEU A 108 -17.18 -23.97 -0.02
N GLN A 109 -16.16 -24.11 0.86
CA GLN A 109 -15.15 -25.15 0.68
C GLN A 109 -15.77 -26.55 0.77
N GLN A 110 -16.63 -26.79 1.77
CA GLN A 110 -17.35 -28.06 1.94
C GLN A 110 -18.22 -28.35 0.71
N LYS A 111 -18.98 -27.36 0.21
CA LYS A 111 -19.79 -27.48 -1.00
C LYS A 111 -18.96 -27.81 -2.24
N ALA A 112 -17.75 -27.29 -2.34
CA ALA A 112 -16.80 -27.56 -3.43
C ALA A 112 -15.99 -28.86 -3.23
N GLY A 113 -16.25 -29.64 -2.16
CA GLY A 113 -15.52 -30.86 -1.86
C GLY A 113 -14.09 -30.64 -1.38
N ILE A 114 -13.73 -29.43 -0.98
CA ILE A 114 -12.39 -29.07 -0.51
C ILE A 114 -12.29 -29.40 0.99
N LYS A 115 -11.33 -30.25 1.33
CA LYS A 115 -10.98 -30.55 2.72
C LYS A 115 -9.91 -29.58 3.19
N ASP A 116 -10.24 -28.78 4.19
CA ASP A 116 -9.32 -27.81 4.79
C ASP A 116 -9.62 -27.66 6.29
N THR A 117 -8.64 -27.23 7.06
CA THR A 117 -8.77 -27.02 8.51
C THR A 117 -7.97 -25.80 8.93
N ALA A 118 -8.29 -25.24 10.11
CA ALA A 118 -7.51 -24.16 10.69
C ALA A 118 -6.02 -24.55 10.86
N ASP A 119 -5.73 -25.79 11.23
CA ASP A 119 -4.36 -26.29 11.33
C ASP A 119 -3.65 -26.35 9.98
N GLN A 120 -4.36 -26.70 8.90
CA GLN A 120 -3.77 -26.66 7.56
C GLN A 120 -3.51 -25.21 7.10
N VAL A 121 -4.43 -24.28 7.40
CA VAL A 121 -4.20 -22.84 7.16
C VAL A 121 -2.96 -22.38 7.91
N PHE A 122 -2.84 -22.72 9.20
CA PHE A 122 -1.67 -22.34 9.99
C PHE A 122 -0.36 -22.91 9.40
N LYS A 123 -0.31 -24.21 9.10
CA LYS A 123 0.84 -24.87 8.51
C LYS A 123 1.30 -24.21 7.21
N ASP A 124 0.35 -23.86 6.34
CA ASP A 124 0.63 -23.21 5.07
C ASP A 124 1.26 -21.83 5.25
N TRP A 125 0.83 -21.06 6.26
CA TRP A 125 1.31 -19.69 6.50
C TRP A 125 2.51 -19.57 7.44
N VAL A 126 3.06 -20.69 7.92
CA VAL A 126 4.32 -20.72 8.71
C VAL A 126 5.43 -21.55 8.09
N ARG A 127 5.18 -22.20 6.94
CA ARG A 127 6.20 -23.06 6.31
C ARG A 127 7.40 -22.24 5.83
N PHE A 128 8.57 -22.75 6.14
CA PHE A 128 9.83 -22.06 5.89
C PHE A 128 10.23 -22.06 4.40
N ASP A 129 9.76 -23.05 3.62
CA ASP A 129 10.03 -23.18 2.19
C ASP A 129 9.16 -22.24 1.34
N SER A 130 8.16 -21.61 1.94
CA SER A 130 7.39 -20.55 1.32
C SER A 130 8.10 -19.21 1.48
N ALA A 131 8.55 -18.65 0.39
CA ALA A 131 9.12 -17.32 0.36
C ALA A 131 8.14 -16.24 0.84
N VAL A 132 6.82 -16.48 0.71
CA VAL A 132 5.76 -15.56 1.14
C VAL A 132 5.48 -15.67 2.64
N ALA A 133 5.46 -16.88 3.20
CA ALA A 133 4.94 -17.16 4.54
C ALA A 133 5.97 -17.14 5.67
N ARG A 134 7.21 -17.52 5.38
CA ARG A 134 8.24 -17.88 6.39
C ARG A 134 8.61 -16.80 7.41
N TYR A 135 8.33 -15.53 7.12
CA TYR A 135 8.64 -14.41 8.01
C TYR A 135 7.43 -13.87 8.76
N SER A 136 6.27 -14.51 8.61
CA SER A 136 5.07 -14.14 9.36
C SER A 136 5.24 -14.47 10.85
N ASP A 137 4.71 -13.59 11.69
CA ASP A 137 4.56 -13.86 13.12
C ASP A 137 3.61 -15.04 13.34
N ARG A 138 4.07 -16.06 14.09
CA ARG A 138 3.34 -17.32 14.22
C ARG A 138 2.07 -17.20 15.03
N ASP A 139 2.05 -16.32 16.02
CA ASP A 139 0.88 -16.11 16.86
C ASP A 139 -0.21 -15.39 16.09
N LEU A 140 0.16 -14.39 15.25
CA LEU A 140 -0.78 -13.75 14.33
C LEU A 140 -1.31 -14.74 13.28
N VAL A 141 -0.46 -15.61 12.74
CA VAL A 141 -0.90 -16.67 11.82
C VAL A 141 -1.86 -17.62 12.49
N ARG A 142 -1.65 -17.98 13.78
CA ARG A 142 -2.58 -18.85 14.52
C ARG A 142 -3.95 -18.18 14.67
N VAL A 143 -3.98 -16.93 15.08
CA VAL A 143 -5.22 -16.14 15.15
C VAL A 143 -5.91 -16.09 13.78
N PHE A 144 -5.16 -15.77 12.72
CA PHE A 144 -5.73 -15.75 11.37
C PHE A 144 -6.38 -17.10 11.02
N ALA A 145 -5.66 -18.21 11.24
CA ALA A 145 -6.14 -19.53 10.89
C ALA A 145 -7.43 -19.92 11.67
N ASP A 146 -7.47 -19.64 12.96
CA ASP A 146 -8.62 -19.95 13.81
C ASP A 146 -9.85 -19.08 13.48
N GLU A 147 -9.61 -17.83 13.06
CA GLU A 147 -10.66 -16.88 12.72
C GLU A 147 -11.14 -16.97 11.26
N ASN A 148 -10.60 -17.85 10.42
CA ASN A 148 -11.00 -17.94 8.99
C ASN A 148 -12.49 -18.30 8.85
N VAL A 149 -12.95 -19.39 9.45
CA VAL A 149 -14.35 -19.81 9.38
C VAL A 149 -15.28 -18.80 10.07
N PRO A 150 -15.00 -18.31 11.29
CA PRO A 150 -15.77 -17.23 11.88
C PRO A 150 -15.83 -15.96 11.03
N THR A 151 -14.74 -15.60 10.31
CA THR A 151 -14.74 -14.45 9.41
C THR A 151 -15.59 -14.69 8.17
N PHE A 152 -15.54 -15.89 7.60
CA PHE A 152 -16.41 -16.24 6.48
C PHE A 152 -17.90 -16.17 6.88
N ASN A 153 -18.26 -16.74 8.03
CA ASN A 153 -19.64 -16.68 8.54
C ASN A 153 -20.08 -15.23 8.78
N PHE A 154 -19.23 -14.41 9.39
CA PHE A 154 -19.49 -12.98 9.56
C PHE A 154 -19.82 -12.29 8.23
N LEU A 155 -19.10 -12.59 7.15
CA LEU A 155 -19.38 -11.99 5.83
C LEU A 155 -20.77 -12.38 5.32
N VAL A 156 -21.12 -13.66 5.38
CA VAL A 156 -22.43 -14.16 4.95
C VAL A 156 -23.55 -13.57 5.79
N GLU A 157 -23.40 -13.53 7.12
CA GLU A 157 -24.36 -12.95 8.07
C GLU A 157 -24.59 -11.44 7.82
N ASN A 158 -23.59 -10.75 7.29
CA ASN A 158 -23.68 -9.33 6.92
C ASN A 158 -24.09 -9.10 5.45
N GLY A 159 -24.53 -10.18 4.76
CA GLY A 159 -25.14 -10.12 3.44
C GLY A 159 -24.17 -10.20 2.27
N VAL A 160 -22.89 -10.49 2.51
CA VAL A 160 -21.91 -10.67 1.43
C VAL A 160 -22.17 -11.98 0.69
N GLU A 161 -22.32 -11.88 -0.63
CA GLU A 161 -22.53 -13.02 -1.52
C GLU A 161 -21.24 -13.37 -2.25
N PHE A 162 -21.08 -14.67 -2.56
CA PHE A 162 -19.89 -15.21 -3.21
C PHE A 162 -20.23 -15.97 -4.49
N ILE A 163 -19.33 -15.88 -5.46
CA ILE A 163 -19.30 -16.83 -6.57
C ILE A 163 -18.83 -18.16 -6.01
N GLU A 164 -19.65 -19.19 -6.14
CA GLU A 164 -19.42 -20.48 -5.45
C GLU A 164 -18.23 -21.28 -5.99
N LYS A 165 -17.71 -20.93 -7.16
CA LYS A 165 -16.55 -21.57 -7.75
C LYS A 165 -15.25 -21.00 -7.14
N PRO A 166 -14.43 -21.81 -6.45
CA PRO A 166 -13.16 -21.35 -5.91
C PRO A 166 -12.15 -21.11 -7.01
N ILE A 167 -11.21 -20.17 -6.74
CA ILE A 167 -9.97 -20.05 -7.50
C ILE A 167 -8.99 -21.11 -6.96
N GLY A 168 -8.09 -21.61 -7.80
CA GLY A 168 -7.05 -22.57 -7.41
C GLY A 168 -6.16 -22.09 -6.27
N PRO A 169 -5.25 -22.94 -5.77
CA PRO A 169 -4.34 -22.54 -4.70
C PRO A 169 -3.53 -21.29 -5.06
N GLU A 170 -3.51 -20.32 -4.17
CA GLU A 170 -2.79 -19.05 -4.32
C GLU A 170 -1.85 -18.81 -3.13
N ALA A 171 -0.79 -18.02 -3.35
CA ALA A 171 0.21 -17.66 -2.36
C ALA A 171 0.79 -18.88 -1.61
N ALA A 172 0.68 -18.92 -0.28
CA ALA A 172 1.17 -20.04 0.54
C ALA A 172 0.21 -21.24 0.60
N SER A 173 -0.99 -21.13 0.06
CA SER A 173 -2.05 -22.15 0.22
C SER A 173 -1.77 -23.43 -0.54
N THR A 174 -2.00 -24.57 0.09
CA THR A 174 -1.92 -25.90 -0.51
C THR A 174 -3.25 -26.39 -1.09
N VAL A 175 -4.35 -25.74 -0.73
CA VAL A 175 -5.72 -26.02 -1.22
C VAL A 175 -6.40 -24.73 -1.66
N PRO A 176 -7.45 -24.78 -2.51
CA PRO A 176 -8.21 -23.60 -2.89
C PRO A 176 -8.89 -22.94 -1.68
N ARG A 177 -8.63 -21.66 -1.46
CA ARG A 177 -9.20 -20.86 -0.37
C ARG A 177 -9.79 -19.54 -0.83
N THR A 178 -9.59 -19.17 -2.09
CA THR A 178 -10.04 -17.88 -2.63
C THR A 178 -11.40 -18.04 -3.26
N PHE A 179 -12.38 -17.30 -2.75
CA PHE A 179 -13.70 -17.10 -3.35
C PHE A 179 -13.89 -15.63 -3.67
N VAL A 180 -14.57 -15.36 -4.78
CA VAL A 180 -14.80 -14.00 -5.27
C VAL A 180 -16.18 -13.54 -4.82
N THR A 181 -16.28 -12.34 -4.30
CA THR A 181 -17.60 -11.75 -3.95
C THR A 181 -18.39 -11.43 -5.21
N VAL A 182 -19.73 -11.54 -5.13
CA VAL A 182 -20.61 -11.09 -6.20
C VAL A 182 -20.59 -9.57 -6.25
N GLU A 183 -20.56 -9.02 -7.46
CA GLU A 183 -20.62 -7.58 -7.66
C GLU A 183 -21.90 -6.98 -7.03
N TRP A 184 -21.79 -5.76 -6.52
CA TRP A 184 -22.93 -5.02 -6.00
C TRP A 184 -23.99 -4.76 -7.09
N GLN A 185 -25.20 -5.25 -6.90
CA GLN A 185 -26.26 -5.21 -7.91
C GLN A 185 -27.13 -3.94 -7.84
N ASN A 186 -27.26 -3.33 -6.66
CA ASN A 186 -27.94 -2.04 -6.54
C ASN A 186 -26.98 -0.94 -6.98
N GLN A 187 -26.90 -0.74 -8.27
CA GLN A 187 -26.08 0.28 -8.88
C GLN A 187 -26.72 1.65 -8.65
N ASP A 188 -26.49 2.20 -7.48
CA ASP A 188 -26.58 3.64 -7.33
C ASP A 188 -25.60 4.27 -8.33
N GLU A 189 -25.84 5.51 -8.71
CA GLU A 189 -25.04 6.27 -9.69
C GLU A 189 -23.53 6.39 -9.36
N VAL A 190 -23.09 5.75 -8.29
CA VAL A 190 -21.72 5.74 -7.76
C VAL A 190 -20.78 4.87 -8.59
N TYR A 191 -21.31 3.88 -9.32
CA TYR A 191 -20.47 2.93 -10.06
C TYR A 191 -20.40 3.29 -11.54
N ALA A 192 -19.19 3.28 -12.08
CA ALA A 192 -18.96 3.33 -13.50
C ALA A 192 -19.30 1.99 -14.16
N PRO A 193 -19.86 1.97 -15.36
CA PRO A 193 -19.93 0.77 -16.17
C PRO A 193 -18.50 0.32 -16.55
N GLY A 194 -18.26 -0.99 -16.50
CA GLY A 194 -16.95 -1.59 -16.83
C GLY A 194 -16.00 -1.69 -15.62
N GLY A 195 -14.93 -2.44 -15.81
CA GLY A 195 -13.96 -2.77 -14.76
C GLY A 195 -14.37 -3.93 -13.86
N ASP A 196 -13.44 -4.35 -13.02
CA ASP A 196 -13.69 -5.38 -12.01
C ASP A 196 -14.30 -4.71 -10.77
N ARG A 197 -15.56 -5.00 -10.50
CA ARG A 197 -16.36 -4.37 -9.44
C ARG A 197 -16.69 -5.31 -8.29
N ASN A 198 -16.13 -6.49 -8.25
CA ASN A 198 -16.46 -7.50 -7.24
C ASN A 198 -16.16 -7.03 -5.80
N GLY A 199 -15.14 -6.19 -5.61
CA GLY A 199 -14.86 -5.55 -4.32
C GLY A 199 -16.00 -4.69 -3.81
N SER A 200 -16.82 -4.10 -4.69
CA SER A 200 -18.01 -3.34 -4.33
C SER A 200 -19.04 -4.19 -3.59
N GLY A 201 -19.22 -5.45 -4.01
CA GLY A 201 -20.13 -6.38 -3.35
C GLY A 201 -19.73 -6.66 -1.90
N LEU A 202 -18.45 -6.79 -1.63
CA LEU A 202 -17.97 -6.90 -0.24
C LEU A 202 -18.26 -5.62 0.55
N VAL A 203 -17.80 -4.50 0.02
CA VAL A 203 -17.76 -3.22 0.76
C VAL A 203 -19.15 -2.67 1.03
N ARG A 204 -20.04 -2.68 0.03
CA ARG A 204 -21.39 -2.11 0.16
C ARG A 204 -22.30 -2.94 1.07
N HIS A 205 -22.15 -4.27 1.08
CA HIS A 205 -22.87 -5.09 2.05
C HIS A 205 -22.42 -4.80 3.48
N LEU A 206 -21.11 -4.67 3.73
CA LEU A 206 -20.60 -4.31 5.05
C LEU A 206 -21.03 -2.88 5.45
N GLU A 207 -20.99 -1.91 4.54
CA GLU A 207 -21.50 -0.55 4.81
C GLU A 207 -22.96 -0.58 5.24
N ARG A 208 -23.82 -1.24 4.45
CA ARG A 208 -25.25 -1.38 4.75
C ARG A 208 -25.46 -2.00 6.13
N SER A 209 -24.71 -3.06 6.45
CA SER A 209 -24.78 -3.71 7.75
C SER A 209 -24.32 -2.80 8.89
N ALA A 210 -23.19 -2.11 8.73
CA ALA A 210 -22.68 -1.17 9.73
C ALA A 210 -23.71 -0.07 10.06
N ARG A 211 -24.30 0.53 9.03
CA ARG A 211 -25.32 1.57 9.20
C ARG A 211 -26.59 1.04 9.87
N ARG A 212 -27.09 -0.14 9.46
CA ARG A 212 -28.26 -0.78 10.11
C ARG A 212 -28.03 -1.08 11.59
N LYS A 213 -26.80 -1.44 11.94
CA LYS A 213 -26.40 -1.71 13.33
C LYS A 213 -26.12 -0.44 14.13
N GLY A 214 -26.26 0.76 13.52
CA GLY A 214 -26.10 2.04 14.18
C GLY A 214 -24.64 2.49 14.34
N VAL A 215 -23.73 2.06 13.45
CA VAL A 215 -22.41 2.69 13.32
C VAL A 215 -22.59 4.07 12.72
N GLN A 216 -22.11 5.10 13.39
CA GLN A 216 -22.05 6.45 12.84
C GLN A 216 -20.81 6.60 11.97
N ILE A 217 -20.98 6.68 10.64
CA ILE A 217 -19.89 6.85 9.68
C ILE A 217 -19.83 8.32 9.26
N LEU A 218 -18.70 8.98 9.54
CA LEU A 218 -18.43 10.37 9.22
C LEU A 218 -17.45 10.44 8.04
N LEU A 219 -17.97 10.76 6.83
CA LEU A 219 -17.16 10.93 5.62
C LEU A 219 -16.53 12.33 5.58
N ARG A 220 -15.40 12.49 4.87
CA ARG A 220 -14.62 13.73 4.79
C ARG A 220 -14.13 14.20 6.17
N HIS A 221 -13.86 13.24 7.05
CA HIS A 221 -13.34 13.46 8.40
C HIS A 221 -11.95 12.80 8.50
N GLU A 222 -10.92 13.61 8.42
CA GLU A 222 -9.53 13.17 8.44
C GLU A 222 -8.96 13.20 9.86
N MET A 223 -8.50 12.06 10.40
CA MET A 223 -7.77 12.03 11.66
C MET A 223 -6.46 12.81 11.54
N LYS A 224 -6.23 13.72 12.48
CA LYS A 224 -5.02 14.54 12.57
C LYS A 224 -4.06 14.07 13.65
N SER A 225 -4.56 13.64 14.79
CA SER A 225 -3.74 13.13 15.89
C SER A 225 -4.51 12.18 16.78
N LEU A 226 -3.77 11.33 17.46
CA LEU A 226 -4.26 10.56 18.60
C LEU A 226 -4.12 11.40 19.87
N VAL A 227 -5.12 11.34 20.74
CA VAL A 227 -5.09 11.98 22.05
C VAL A 227 -4.78 10.91 23.10
N ARG A 228 -3.66 11.04 23.80
CA ARG A 228 -3.20 10.13 24.85
C ARG A 228 -3.07 10.90 26.17
N GLU A 229 -3.26 10.24 27.32
CA GLU A 229 -3.14 10.88 28.65
C GLU A 229 -1.81 11.62 28.83
N GLN A 230 -0.73 11.01 28.36
CA GLN A 230 0.60 11.62 28.25
C GLN A 230 1.25 11.13 26.96
N THR A 231 2.16 11.89 26.38
CA THR A 231 2.74 11.59 25.05
C THR A 231 3.21 10.14 24.90
N PHE A 232 3.86 9.58 25.93
CA PHE A 232 4.44 8.23 25.85
C PHE A 232 3.94 7.27 26.94
N SER A 233 2.87 7.63 27.66
CA SER A 233 2.30 6.78 28.71
C SER A 233 0.81 7.02 28.89
N GLY A 234 0.15 6.09 29.61
CA GLY A 234 -1.28 6.16 29.85
C GLY A 234 -2.12 5.69 28.66
N LYS A 235 -3.41 5.88 28.76
CA LYS A 235 -4.42 5.40 27.81
C LYS A 235 -4.59 6.38 26.64
N VAL A 236 -4.90 5.86 25.46
CA VAL A 236 -5.42 6.66 24.34
C VAL A 236 -6.90 6.96 24.61
N LEU A 237 -7.23 8.25 24.64
CA LEU A 237 -8.53 8.78 25.05
C LEU A 237 -9.45 9.09 23.87
N GLY A 238 -8.89 9.29 22.68
CA GLY A 238 -9.65 9.66 21.48
C GLY A 238 -8.78 10.22 20.38
N ILE A 239 -9.38 11.00 19.50
CA ILE A 239 -8.74 11.55 18.32
C ILE A 239 -9.13 13.00 18.07
N SER A 240 -8.24 13.74 17.39
CA SER A 240 -8.57 15.01 16.75
C SER A 240 -8.81 14.78 15.25
N VAL A 241 -9.83 15.42 14.69
CA VAL A 241 -10.30 15.22 13.32
C VAL A 241 -10.50 16.55 12.63
N ALA A 242 -10.03 16.68 11.39
CA ALA A 242 -10.37 17.79 10.50
C ALA A 242 -11.51 17.39 9.56
N HIS A 243 -12.44 18.31 9.34
CA HIS A 243 -13.56 18.15 8.42
C HIS A 243 -13.86 19.49 7.73
N PRO A 244 -14.73 19.55 6.69
CA PRO A 244 -14.99 20.81 5.96
C PRO A 244 -15.49 21.98 6.82
N GLY A 245 -16.08 21.70 8.00
CA GLY A 245 -16.56 22.70 8.96
C GLY A 245 -15.54 23.13 10.01
N GLY A 246 -14.32 22.58 10.01
CA GLY A 246 -13.29 22.88 11.01
C GLY A 246 -12.63 21.64 11.61
N THR A 247 -12.36 21.69 12.91
CA THR A 247 -11.76 20.59 13.67
C THR A 247 -12.69 20.19 14.80
N LEU A 248 -12.75 18.91 15.10
CA LEU A 248 -13.48 18.36 16.26
C LEU A 248 -12.65 17.30 16.97
N ALA A 249 -12.97 17.06 18.24
CA ALA A 249 -12.38 16.01 19.06
C ALA A 249 -13.42 14.92 19.37
N ILE A 250 -13.03 13.65 19.19
CA ILE A 250 -13.90 12.49 19.41
C ILE A 250 -13.32 11.66 20.55
N GLU A 251 -14.08 11.50 21.63
CA GLU A 251 -13.73 10.64 22.75
C GLU A 251 -13.97 9.16 22.41
N ALA A 252 -13.01 8.31 22.78
CA ALA A 252 -13.11 6.86 22.75
C ALA A 252 -13.05 6.28 24.16
N LYS A 253 -14.19 5.96 24.76
CA LYS A 253 -14.27 5.50 26.15
C LYS A 253 -13.54 4.18 26.38
N LYS A 254 -13.57 3.28 25.39
CA LYS A 254 -12.98 1.94 25.46
C LYS A 254 -11.74 1.78 24.59
N GLY A 255 -11.76 2.30 23.35
CA GLY A 255 -10.61 2.17 22.48
C GLY A 255 -10.73 2.86 21.13
N VAL A 256 -9.56 3.19 20.57
CA VAL A 256 -9.37 3.69 19.19
C VAL A 256 -8.79 2.57 18.34
N ILE A 257 -9.33 2.35 17.14
CA ILE A 257 -8.86 1.36 16.20
C ILE A 257 -8.31 2.06 14.96
N ILE A 258 -7.02 1.88 14.67
CA ILE A 258 -6.38 2.33 13.45
C ILE A 258 -6.67 1.33 12.34
N ALA A 259 -7.38 1.77 11.30
CA ALA A 259 -7.75 1.01 10.11
C ALA A 259 -7.54 1.85 8.83
N THR A 260 -6.51 2.71 8.84
CA THR A 260 -6.24 3.75 7.83
C THR A 260 -5.64 3.22 6.53
N GLY A 261 -5.48 1.90 6.38
CA GLY A 261 -4.74 1.29 5.29
C GLY A 261 -3.24 1.36 5.52
N GLY A 262 -2.46 1.17 4.46
CA GLY A 262 -1.01 1.12 4.54
C GLY A 262 -0.31 2.44 4.18
N HIS A 263 0.91 2.31 3.66
CA HIS A 263 1.81 3.43 3.42
C HIS A 263 2.36 3.50 1.99
N THR A 264 1.74 2.82 1.03
CA THR A 264 2.23 2.79 -0.35
C THR A 264 2.33 4.18 -0.98
N GLY A 265 1.47 5.12 -0.57
CA GLY A 265 1.45 6.50 -1.06
C GLY A 265 2.47 7.42 -0.41
N ASN A 266 3.02 7.08 0.75
CA ASN A 266 4.01 7.90 1.44
C ASN A 266 5.43 7.47 1.04
N VAL A 267 6.03 8.17 0.08
CA VAL A 267 7.35 7.85 -0.44
C VAL A 267 8.42 7.84 0.66
N ASN A 268 8.41 8.85 1.54
CA ASN A 268 9.38 8.93 2.61
C ASN A 268 9.25 7.75 3.60
N PHE A 269 8.03 7.40 3.96
CA PHE A 269 7.77 6.30 4.89
C PHE A 269 8.10 4.93 4.27
N ARG A 270 7.68 4.66 3.01
CA ARG A 270 7.98 3.40 2.33
C ARG A 270 9.48 3.18 2.13
N ARG A 271 10.25 4.26 1.92
CA ARG A 271 11.72 4.20 1.82
C ARG A 271 12.43 3.84 3.12
N THR A 272 11.76 3.92 4.26
CA THR A 272 12.26 3.37 5.54
C THR A 272 12.44 1.84 5.46
N PHE A 273 11.61 1.16 4.69
CA PHE A 273 11.69 -0.30 4.51
C PHE A 273 12.55 -0.69 3.32
N ASP A 274 12.47 0.04 2.21
CA ASP A 274 13.27 -0.19 1.02
C ASP A 274 13.65 1.16 0.36
N PRO A 275 14.92 1.59 0.43
CA PRO A 275 15.35 2.88 -0.09
C PRO A 275 15.21 3.00 -1.62
N ARG A 276 14.99 1.89 -2.34
CA ARG A 276 14.79 1.86 -3.79
C ARG A 276 13.37 2.28 -4.20
N LEU A 277 12.40 2.31 -3.27
CA LEU A 277 11.01 2.67 -3.53
C LEU A 277 10.81 4.19 -3.60
N THR A 278 11.41 4.78 -4.61
CA THR A 278 11.42 6.22 -4.88
C THR A 278 10.13 6.69 -5.56
N GLU A 279 10.09 7.98 -5.93
CA GLU A 279 8.90 8.67 -6.42
C GLU A 279 8.38 8.13 -7.74
N GLU A 280 9.23 7.55 -8.57
CA GLU A 280 8.87 6.99 -9.88
C GLU A 280 7.96 5.76 -9.81
N TYR A 281 7.88 5.06 -8.66
CA TYR A 281 6.99 3.92 -8.55
C TYR A 281 5.55 4.35 -8.31
N GLN A 282 4.66 3.75 -9.07
CA GLN A 282 3.25 4.07 -9.04
C GLN A 282 2.64 3.76 -7.67
N GLN A 283 1.80 4.67 -7.21
CA GLN A 283 0.98 4.49 -6.04
C GLN A 283 -0.35 3.90 -6.48
N ALA A 284 -0.70 2.73 -5.98
CA ALA A 284 -1.97 2.12 -6.32
C ALA A 284 -3.16 2.95 -5.79
N CYS A 285 -4.19 3.08 -6.63
CA CYS A 285 -5.50 3.63 -6.29
C CYS A 285 -5.62 5.15 -6.12
N LEU A 286 -4.59 5.92 -6.40
CA LEU A 286 -4.74 7.39 -6.46
C LEU A 286 -5.53 7.82 -7.71
N PRO A 287 -6.27 8.92 -7.66
CA PRO A 287 -6.50 9.79 -6.51
C PRO A 287 -7.63 9.33 -5.57
N TYR A 288 -8.27 8.18 -5.84
CA TYR A 288 -9.41 7.70 -5.04
C TYR A 288 -9.02 7.42 -3.58
N VAL A 289 -7.89 6.76 -3.36
CA VAL A 289 -7.38 6.45 -2.02
C VAL A 289 -5.91 6.79 -1.93
N PHE A 290 -5.54 7.54 -0.90
CA PHE A 290 -4.15 7.84 -0.57
C PHE A 290 -3.73 7.10 0.69
N GLN A 291 -2.87 6.10 0.55
CA GLN A 291 -2.28 5.40 1.71
C GLN A 291 -1.03 6.15 2.19
N GLY A 292 -1.26 7.16 3.04
CA GLY A 292 -0.26 8.11 3.48
C GLY A 292 0.47 7.75 4.76
N ALA A 293 0.32 6.53 5.30
CA ALA A 293 0.83 6.13 6.61
C ALA A 293 0.29 6.98 7.78
N LYS A 294 -0.88 7.58 7.64
CA LYS A 294 -1.38 8.55 8.63
C LYS A 294 -1.61 7.91 10.01
N GLY A 295 -2.17 6.71 10.05
CA GLY A 295 -2.36 5.97 11.29
C GLY A 295 -1.07 5.51 11.91
N GLU A 296 -0.14 5.00 11.10
CA GLU A 296 1.19 4.58 11.55
C GLU A 296 1.99 5.75 12.13
N LEU A 297 2.02 6.87 11.43
CA LEU A 297 2.72 8.08 11.89
C LEU A 297 2.13 8.61 13.20
N ALA A 298 0.81 8.77 13.28
CA ALA A 298 0.15 9.24 14.50
C ALA A 298 0.39 8.30 15.70
N ALA A 299 0.43 6.98 15.46
CA ALA A 299 0.74 6.01 16.50
C ALA A 299 2.23 6.09 16.93
N MET A 300 3.14 6.28 15.98
CA MET A 300 4.57 6.44 16.28
C MET A 300 4.86 7.70 17.08
N GLU A 301 4.15 8.81 16.83
CA GLU A 301 4.25 10.06 17.59
C GLU A 301 3.94 9.86 19.07
N ILE A 302 3.16 8.85 19.42
CA ILE A 302 2.82 8.49 20.82
C ILE A 302 3.56 7.23 21.30
N GLY A 303 4.60 6.80 20.58
CA GLY A 303 5.52 5.75 21.01
C GLY A 303 5.25 4.34 20.47
N ALA A 304 4.38 4.16 19.48
CA ALA A 304 4.16 2.86 18.86
C ALA A 304 5.38 2.36 18.10
N SER A 305 5.54 1.04 18.04
CA SER A 305 6.57 0.36 17.26
C SER A 305 6.03 -0.26 15.96
N LEU A 306 6.96 -0.61 15.05
CA LEU A 306 6.65 -1.20 13.75
C LEU A 306 7.13 -2.64 13.65
N TRP A 307 6.40 -3.46 12.91
CA TRP A 307 6.89 -4.66 12.26
C TRP A 307 7.52 -4.27 10.92
N ALA A 308 8.85 -4.33 10.83
CA ALA A 308 9.58 -3.89 9.66
C ALA A 308 9.65 -4.93 8.53
N THR A 309 9.47 -6.20 8.86
CA THR A 309 9.58 -7.29 7.89
C THR A 309 8.52 -8.34 8.18
N ALA A 310 7.68 -8.62 7.20
CA ALA A 310 6.76 -9.75 7.22
C ALA A 310 7.03 -10.71 6.05
N ASN A 311 7.66 -10.21 4.99
CA ASN A 311 7.96 -10.97 3.78
C ASN A 311 9.13 -10.31 3.04
N GLN A 312 10.21 -11.05 2.84
CA GLN A 312 11.38 -10.57 2.11
C GLN A 312 11.27 -10.72 0.58
N THR A 313 10.31 -11.49 0.08
CA THR A 313 10.16 -11.66 -1.37
C THR A 313 9.41 -10.54 -2.05
N SER A 314 8.60 -9.81 -1.32
CA SER A 314 7.96 -8.59 -1.81
C SER A 314 8.82 -7.36 -1.56
N GLU A 315 10.07 -7.56 -1.26
CA GLU A 315 11.07 -6.50 -1.10
C GLU A 315 10.60 -5.31 -0.31
N SER A 316 10.79 -4.69 0.54
CA SER A 316 10.16 -3.57 1.28
C SER A 316 8.93 -3.89 2.12
N GLY A 317 8.52 -5.15 2.24
CA GLY A 317 7.28 -5.50 2.94
C GLY A 317 6.02 -4.94 2.25
N ALA A 318 6.10 -4.70 0.95
CA ALA A 318 4.97 -4.32 0.11
C ALA A 318 4.82 -5.31 -1.05
N ALA A 319 3.61 -5.61 -1.47
CA ALA A 319 3.37 -6.35 -2.70
C ALA A 319 3.55 -5.41 -3.89
N ILE A 320 4.54 -5.70 -4.74
CA ILE A 320 4.87 -4.91 -5.91
C ILE A 320 4.57 -5.73 -7.15
N THR A 321 3.71 -5.21 -8.01
CA THR A 321 3.20 -5.94 -9.17
C THR A 321 3.35 -5.15 -10.46
N LYS A 322 3.32 -5.89 -11.58
CA LYS A 322 3.11 -5.29 -12.89
C LYS A 322 1.73 -4.64 -12.93
N THR A 323 1.65 -3.41 -13.41
CA THR A 323 0.35 -2.76 -13.63
C THR A 323 -0.45 -3.49 -14.72
N ARG A 324 -1.78 -3.42 -14.65
CA ARG A 324 -2.67 -3.83 -15.75
C ARG A 324 -3.11 -2.64 -16.60
N HIS A 325 -2.83 -1.44 -16.14
CA HIS A 325 -3.21 -0.19 -16.79
C HIS A 325 -1.97 0.63 -17.08
N ILE A 326 -1.79 1.06 -18.31
CA ILE A 326 -0.62 1.83 -18.77
C ILE A 326 -1.04 3.23 -19.21
N GLY A 327 -0.07 4.14 -19.32
CA GLY A 327 -0.31 5.50 -19.80
C GLY A 327 -0.98 6.42 -18.79
N CYS A 328 -0.88 6.12 -17.49
CA CYS A 328 -1.41 6.94 -16.42
C CYS A 328 -0.44 7.03 -15.24
N ARG A 329 -0.51 8.12 -14.49
CA ARG A 329 0.32 8.39 -13.30
C ARG A 329 0.11 7.37 -12.20
N TRP A 330 -1.11 6.88 -12.03
CA TRP A 330 -1.52 6.06 -10.91
C TRP A 330 -1.84 4.64 -11.36
N GLY A 331 -1.41 3.67 -10.57
CA GLY A 331 -1.74 2.28 -10.78
C GLY A 331 -3.06 1.90 -10.13
N TYR A 332 -3.91 1.22 -10.88
CA TYR A 332 -5.12 0.62 -10.37
C TYR A 332 -5.05 -0.90 -10.55
N SER A 333 -5.62 -1.65 -9.61
CA SER A 333 -5.90 -3.07 -9.84
C SER A 333 -7.12 -3.26 -10.75
N SER A 334 -8.06 -2.31 -10.69
CA SER A 334 -9.23 -2.21 -11.57
C SER A 334 -9.58 -0.75 -11.82
N LEU A 335 -10.09 -0.44 -13.02
CA LEU A 335 -10.65 0.86 -13.34
C LEU A 335 -12.15 0.85 -13.05
N VAL A 336 -12.56 1.44 -11.93
CA VAL A 336 -13.95 1.45 -11.48
C VAL A 336 -14.65 2.76 -11.84
N PHE A 337 -13.97 3.88 -11.67
CA PHE A 337 -14.52 5.23 -11.96
C PHE A 337 -13.96 5.74 -13.28
N LEU A 338 -14.41 5.16 -14.37
CA LEU A 338 -14.04 5.52 -15.75
C LEU A 338 -14.48 6.94 -16.11
N PRO A 339 -13.99 7.52 -17.21
CA PRO A 339 -14.36 8.87 -17.65
C PRO A 339 -15.87 9.15 -17.75
N GLU A 340 -16.66 8.13 -18.03
CA GLU A 340 -18.13 8.21 -18.12
C GLU A 340 -18.82 8.28 -16.75
N SER A 341 -18.11 7.99 -15.67
CA SER A 341 -18.65 8.05 -14.31
C SER A 341 -18.83 9.49 -13.84
N LYS A 342 -19.97 9.78 -13.20
CA LYS A 342 -20.18 11.07 -12.51
C LYS A 342 -19.15 11.36 -11.43
N LEU A 343 -18.49 10.33 -10.89
CA LEU A 343 -17.43 10.46 -9.88
C LEU A 343 -16.04 10.60 -10.49
N PHE A 344 -15.89 10.51 -11.81
CA PHE A 344 -14.57 10.65 -12.45
C PHE A 344 -13.79 11.89 -12.00
N PRO A 345 -14.38 13.09 -11.84
CA PRO A 345 -13.64 14.26 -11.36
C PRO A 345 -12.99 14.07 -9.98
N LEU A 346 -13.55 13.20 -9.15
CA LEU A 346 -13.04 12.88 -7.80
C LEU A 346 -12.09 11.68 -7.79
N ALA A 347 -12.33 10.69 -8.63
CA ALA A 347 -11.65 9.40 -8.57
C ALA A 347 -10.70 9.13 -9.75
N LYS A 348 -10.92 9.77 -10.91
CA LYS A 348 -10.05 9.82 -12.12
C LYS A 348 -9.40 8.47 -12.46
N ALA A 349 -10.18 7.40 -12.64
CA ALA A 349 -9.66 6.12 -13.08
C ALA A 349 -9.24 6.20 -14.56
N THR A 350 -8.00 6.56 -14.79
CA THR A 350 -7.37 6.77 -16.10
C THR A 350 -6.38 5.64 -16.39
N GLY A 351 -6.25 5.25 -17.63
CA GLY A 351 -5.29 4.26 -18.12
C GLY A 351 -5.87 3.37 -19.19
N LEU A 352 -5.00 2.81 -20.02
CA LEU A 352 -5.32 1.81 -21.02
C LEU A 352 -5.22 0.41 -20.38
N THR A 353 -6.33 -0.31 -20.30
CA THR A 353 -6.33 -1.68 -19.78
C THR A 353 -5.71 -2.62 -20.78
N VAL A 354 -4.67 -3.36 -20.40
CA VAL A 354 -3.97 -4.31 -21.26
C VAL A 354 -4.67 -5.66 -21.20
N GLY A 355 -5.20 -6.11 -22.34
CA GLY A 355 -5.77 -7.43 -22.53
C GLY A 355 -4.72 -8.46 -22.94
N ASP A 356 -3.81 -8.08 -23.85
CA ASP A 356 -2.75 -8.96 -24.36
C ASP A 356 -1.37 -8.28 -24.34
N TRP A 357 -0.48 -8.76 -23.48
CA TRP A 357 0.90 -8.27 -23.37
C TRP A 357 1.79 -8.58 -24.58
N GLN A 358 1.30 -9.34 -25.55
CA GLN A 358 1.97 -9.51 -26.83
C GLN A 358 2.02 -8.22 -27.67
N ASN A 359 1.09 -7.29 -27.41
CA ASN A 359 0.93 -6.05 -28.17
C ASN A 359 2.04 -5.01 -27.95
N MET A 360 2.97 -5.23 -27.04
CA MET A 360 3.97 -4.24 -26.67
C MET A 360 5.29 -4.83 -26.19
N ILE A 361 6.29 -3.96 -26.05
CA ILE A 361 7.53 -4.26 -25.33
C ILE A 361 7.70 -3.29 -24.16
N PHE A 362 8.35 -3.75 -23.08
CA PHE A 362 8.79 -2.88 -21.99
C PHE A 362 10.23 -2.42 -22.21
N VAL A 363 10.44 -1.12 -22.07
CA VAL A 363 11.78 -0.54 -22.09
C VAL A 363 12.04 0.27 -20.82
N ASN A 364 13.30 0.28 -20.38
CA ASN A 364 13.77 1.15 -19.31
C ASN A 364 14.01 2.58 -19.86
N GLN A 365 14.47 3.49 -19.01
CA GLN A 365 14.75 4.87 -19.41
C GLN A 365 15.86 5.01 -20.48
N ASN A 366 16.62 3.95 -20.76
CA ASN A 366 17.62 3.91 -21.83
C ASN A 366 17.04 3.51 -23.19
N GLY A 367 15.76 3.14 -23.27
CA GLY A 367 15.13 2.58 -24.45
C GLY A 367 15.45 1.11 -24.69
N GLN A 368 15.88 0.36 -23.68
CA GLN A 368 16.27 -1.03 -23.78
C GLN A 368 15.27 -1.94 -23.10
N ARG A 369 14.91 -3.06 -23.76
CA ARG A 369 14.12 -4.14 -23.14
C ARG A 369 14.90 -4.78 -21.98
N PHE A 370 14.17 -5.27 -20.99
CA PHE A 370 14.77 -5.89 -19.79
C PHE A 370 13.96 -7.09 -19.27
N TRP A 371 12.79 -7.38 -19.82
CA TRP A 371 11.88 -8.40 -19.32
C TRP A 371 11.03 -9.05 -20.40
N ASN A 372 10.47 -10.21 -20.09
CA ASN A 372 9.39 -10.85 -20.83
C ASN A 372 8.04 -10.24 -20.44
N GLU A 373 7.44 -9.50 -21.31
CA GLU A 373 6.23 -8.72 -21.02
C GLU A 373 5.01 -9.58 -20.65
N VAL A 374 4.97 -10.84 -21.13
CA VAL A 374 3.89 -11.79 -20.83
C VAL A 374 4.00 -12.36 -19.41
N ASP A 375 5.21 -12.45 -18.86
CA ASP A 375 5.41 -12.94 -17.49
C ASP A 375 4.76 -12.01 -16.47
N GLY A 376 3.81 -12.55 -15.71
CA GLY A 376 3.08 -11.85 -14.63
C GLY A 376 3.68 -12.03 -13.25
N SER A 377 4.87 -12.64 -13.13
CA SER A 377 5.47 -12.92 -11.81
C SER A 377 5.93 -11.64 -11.09
N TYR A 378 6.03 -11.72 -9.76
CA TYR A 378 6.62 -10.66 -8.92
C TYR A 378 8.09 -10.36 -9.23
N ARG A 379 8.77 -11.22 -9.99
CA ARG A 379 10.14 -10.99 -10.49
C ARG A 379 10.25 -9.78 -11.41
N PHE A 380 9.13 -9.30 -11.93
CA PHE A 380 9.08 -8.07 -12.74
C PHE A 380 9.71 -6.89 -12.00
N PHE A 381 9.42 -6.73 -10.71
CA PHE A 381 10.04 -5.67 -9.91
C PHE A 381 11.56 -5.84 -9.80
N ALA A 382 12.03 -7.05 -9.51
CA ALA A 382 13.47 -7.31 -9.45
C ALA A 382 14.16 -7.05 -10.79
N ALA A 383 13.53 -7.39 -11.91
CA ALA A 383 14.04 -7.09 -13.23
C ALA A 383 14.04 -5.59 -13.54
N ALA A 384 12.97 -4.88 -13.12
CA ALA A 384 12.87 -3.43 -13.27
C ALA A 384 13.95 -2.68 -12.49
N MET A 385 14.28 -3.18 -11.29
CA MET A 385 15.37 -2.68 -10.44
C MET A 385 16.72 -3.26 -10.83
N GLY A 386 16.72 -4.25 -11.72
CA GLY A 386 17.90 -5.00 -12.13
C GLY A 386 18.97 -4.11 -12.71
N TYR A 387 20.20 -4.47 -12.34
CA TYR A 387 21.38 -3.73 -12.67
C TYR A 387 22.15 -4.47 -13.77
N HIS A 388 22.08 -3.95 -14.98
CA HIS A 388 22.76 -4.55 -16.12
C HIS A 388 24.05 -3.79 -16.43
N GLY A 389 25.16 -4.18 -15.79
CA GLY A 389 26.47 -3.70 -16.16
C GLY A 389 27.00 -2.53 -15.33
N ASP A 390 27.18 -1.41 -15.92
CA ASP A 390 27.94 -0.29 -15.39
C ASP A 390 27.19 0.52 -14.31
N SER A 391 27.75 0.54 -13.09
CA SER A 391 27.22 1.28 -11.95
C SER A 391 27.07 2.79 -12.19
N GLU A 392 27.83 3.31 -13.11
CA GLU A 392 27.80 4.73 -13.49
C GLU A 392 26.63 5.06 -14.44
N LYS A 393 26.01 4.07 -15.06
CA LYS A 393 25.04 4.29 -16.14
C LYS A 393 23.59 4.25 -15.72
N LEU A 394 23.22 4.13 -14.46
CA LEU A 394 21.83 4.13 -14.00
C LEU A 394 20.93 3.19 -14.86
N ASN A 395 21.36 1.96 -15.07
CA ASN A 395 20.68 1.02 -15.97
C ASN A 395 19.51 0.32 -15.31
N GLY A 396 19.50 0.27 -13.98
CA GLY A 396 18.41 -0.32 -13.21
C GLY A 396 17.51 0.76 -12.62
N GLY A 397 16.29 0.38 -12.32
CA GLY A 397 15.28 1.25 -11.74
C GLY A 397 14.80 2.37 -12.67
N GLY A 398 14.00 3.23 -12.10
CA GLY A 398 13.43 4.36 -12.80
C GLY A 398 12.23 4.00 -13.68
N PRO A 399 11.80 4.97 -14.49
CA PRO A 399 10.63 4.83 -15.34
C PRO A 399 10.71 3.66 -16.31
N ILE A 400 9.59 2.95 -16.43
CA ILE A 400 9.38 1.90 -17.41
C ILE A 400 8.29 2.33 -18.37
N TRP A 401 8.53 2.07 -19.64
CA TRP A 401 7.65 2.46 -20.72
C TRP A 401 7.20 1.25 -21.52
N ALA A 402 5.90 1.13 -21.76
CA ALA A 402 5.35 0.23 -22.75
C ALA A 402 5.40 0.92 -24.11
N ILE A 403 6.06 0.29 -25.09
CA ILE A 403 6.17 0.78 -26.46
C ILE A 403 5.30 -0.09 -27.35
N PHE A 404 4.42 0.54 -28.12
CA PHE A 404 3.48 -0.11 -29.02
C PHE A 404 3.12 0.81 -30.20
N ASP A 405 2.28 0.31 -31.10
CA ASP A 405 1.93 1.00 -32.34
C ASP A 405 0.40 1.09 -32.56
N ALA A 406 0.00 1.65 -33.70
CA ALA A 406 -1.40 1.83 -34.05
C ALA A 406 -2.17 0.50 -34.17
N ASP A 407 -1.53 -0.58 -34.60
CA ASP A 407 -2.17 -1.88 -34.71
C ASP A 407 -2.48 -2.49 -33.33
N ALA A 408 -1.61 -2.25 -32.34
CA ALA A 408 -1.88 -2.60 -30.95
C ALA A 408 -3.12 -1.86 -30.40
N VAL A 409 -3.22 -0.55 -30.65
CA VAL A 409 -4.39 0.25 -30.29
C VAL A 409 -5.67 -0.31 -30.88
N ALA A 410 -5.63 -0.72 -32.16
CA ALA A 410 -6.78 -1.29 -32.85
C ALA A 410 -7.18 -2.67 -32.27
N ARG A 411 -6.21 -3.55 -31.98
CA ARG A 411 -6.45 -4.89 -31.40
C ARG A 411 -7.05 -4.81 -29.99
N GLU A 412 -6.52 -3.91 -29.17
CA GLU A 412 -6.96 -3.69 -27.78
C GLU A 412 -8.21 -2.80 -27.68
N LYS A 413 -8.62 -2.15 -28.77
CA LYS A 413 -9.74 -1.20 -28.83
C LYS A 413 -9.56 -0.03 -27.87
N TRP A 414 -8.34 0.46 -27.73
CA TRP A 414 -8.03 1.60 -26.86
C TRP A 414 -8.43 2.93 -27.49
N ASP A 415 -8.78 3.89 -26.62
CA ASP A 415 -8.77 5.33 -26.96
C ASP A 415 -7.50 5.96 -26.37
N PRO A 416 -6.43 6.17 -27.16
CA PRO A 416 -5.15 6.69 -26.69
C PRO A 416 -5.17 8.24 -26.53
N LYS A 417 -6.29 8.79 -26.09
CA LYS A 417 -6.46 10.23 -25.88
C LYS A 417 -6.94 10.54 -24.47
N PRO A 418 -6.64 11.74 -23.93
CA PRO A 418 -7.25 12.18 -22.70
C PRO A 418 -8.80 12.18 -22.82
N PRO A 419 -9.52 11.76 -21.77
CA PRO A 419 -9.06 11.46 -20.40
C PRO A 419 -8.64 10.00 -20.16
N HIS A 420 -8.59 9.14 -21.18
CA HIS A 420 -8.20 7.74 -21.03
C HIS A 420 -6.69 7.53 -20.86
N VAL A 421 -5.88 8.54 -21.15
CA VAL A 421 -4.43 8.58 -20.89
C VAL A 421 -4.07 9.89 -20.20
N ASP A 422 -2.95 9.89 -19.46
CA ASP A 422 -2.43 11.08 -18.78
C ASP A 422 -1.32 11.73 -19.64
N PRO A 423 -1.61 12.87 -20.30
CA PRO A 423 -0.65 13.54 -21.18
C PRO A 423 0.46 14.27 -20.43
N ASP A 424 0.36 14.41 -19.10
CA ASP A 424 1.29 15.18 -18.28
C ASP A 424 2.60 14.40 -18.01
N GLY A 425 3.20 13.84 -19.08
CA GLY A 425 4.45 13.10 -19.01
C GLY A 425 4.30 11.59 -18.76
N TYR A 426 3.09 11.03 -18.85
CA TYR A 426 2.85 9.60 -18.65
C TYR A 426 2.39 8.87 -19.92
N PHE A 427 2.15 9.63 -20.98
CA PHE A 427 1.83 9.13 -22.30
C PHE A 427 2.40 10.02 -23.39
N ALA A 428 2.98 9.42 -24.43
CA ALA A 428 3.53 10.14 -25.59
C ALA A 428 3.22 9.38 -26.88
N SER A 429 3.14 10.12 -28.00
CA SER A 429 2.98 9.55 -29.33
C SER A 429 3.81 10.31 -30.37
N ALA A 430 4.19 9.62 -31.46
CA ALA A 430 4.90 10.19 -32.59
C ALA A 430 4.74 9.34 -33.86
N ASP A 431 5.04 9.92 -35.03
CA ASP A 431 4.95 9.18 -36.29
C ASP A 431 6.17 8.28 -36.54
N THR A 432 7.27 8.50 -35.83
CA THR A 432 8.46 7.64 -35.89
C THR A 432 8.97 7.31 -34.48
N ILE A 433 9.66 6.17 -34.33
CA ILE A 433 10.30 5.77 -33.08
C ILE A 433 11.39 6.80 -32.67
N ALA A 434 12.10 7.35 -33.64
CA ALA A 434 13.13 8.35 -33.39
C ALA A 434 12.56 9.64 -32.81
N GLU A 435 11.37 10.06 -33.24
CA GLU A 435 10.66 11.23 -32.70
C GLU A 435 9.93 10.93 -31.38
N LEU A 436 9.55 9.66 -31.15
CA LEU A 436 8.87 9.25 -29.92
C LEU A 436 9.78 9.41 -28.69
N ALA A 437 11.03 8.94 -28.78
CA ALA A 437 11.95 8.94 -27.65
C ALA A 437 12.14 10.32 -27.01
N PRO A 438 12.42 11.42 -27.74
CA PRO A 438 12.56 12.75 -27.14
C PRO A 438 11.24 13.35 -26.61
N ARG A 439 10.09 12.80 -26.99
CA ARG A 439 8.79 13.19 -26.43
C ARG A 439 8.48 12.54 -25.08
N ILE A 440 9.24 11.52 -24.69
CA ILE A 440 9.18 10.91 -23.37
C ILE A 440 9.84 11.85 -22.36
N LYS A 441 9.02 12.75 -21.79
CA LYS A 441 9.44 13.76 -20.81
C LYS A 441 8.64 13.56 -19.53
N ASN A 442 9.24 12.86 -18.59
CA ASN A 442 8.62 12.57 -17.29
C ASN A 442 9.50 13.15 -16.17
N PRO A 443 8.93 13.72 -15.08
CA PRO A 443 9.71 14.26 -13.96
C PRO A 443 10.70 13.29 -13.34
N HIS A 444 10.43 11.99 -13.47
CA HIS A 444 11.26 10.92 -12.91
C HIS A 444 12.29 10.37 -13.90
N GLN A 445 12.26 10.80 -15.14
CA GLN A 445 13.26 10.46 -16.16
C GLN A 445 14.60 11.13 -15.84
N LYS A 446 15.62 10.36 -15.51
CA LYS A 446 16.92 10.90 -15.07
C LYS A 446 17.82 11.34 -16.25
N LYS A 447 17.51 10.84 -17.44
CA LYS A 447 18.16 11.23 -18.68
C LYS A 447 17.21 11.11 -19.87
N PRO A 448 17.41 11.88 -20.94
CA PRO A 448 16.63 11.73 -22.16
C PRO A 448 16.80 10.32 -22.74
N MET A 449 15.70 9.71 -23.21
CA MET A 449 15.77 8.43 -23.91
C MET A 449 16.42 8.63 -25.29
N SER A 450 17.33 7.73 -25.65
CA SER A 450 17.97 7.73 -26.95
C SER A 450 17.04 7.20 -28.03
N GLY A 451 16.72 8.00 -29.06
CA GLY A 451 15.94 7.55 -30.21
C GLY A 451 16.61 6.42 -30.98
N ALA A 452 17.93 6.46 -31.12
CA ALA A 452 18.68 5.39 -31.79
C ALA A 452 18.62 4.07 -31.00
N ALA A 453 18.78 4.12 -29.67
CA ALA A 453 18.69 2.92 -28.83
C ALA A 453 17.26 2.32 -28.84
N LEU A 454 16.24 3.17 -28.78
CA LEU A 454 14.85 2.71 -28.86
C LEU A 454 14.56 2.08 -30.21
N GLN A 455 15.01 2.70 -31.32
CA GLN A 455 14.84 2.14 -32.67
C GLN A 455 15.53 0.79 -32.83
N GLU A 456 16.77 0.66 -32.33
CA GLU A 456 17.49 -0.63 -32.33
C GLU A 456 16.74 -1.70 -31.55
N THR A 457 16.22 -1.34 -30.37
CA THR A 457 15.41 -2.24 -29.53
C THR A 457 14.15 -2.73 -30.26
N VAL A 458 13.42 -1.83 -30.92
CA VAL A 458 12.23 -2.18 -31.70
C VAL A 458 12.59 -3.06 -32.90
N ASN A 459 13.64 -2.71 -33.64
CA ASN A 459 14.10 -3.52 -34.79
C ASN A 459 14.51 -4.93 -34.34
N ARG A 460 15.24 -5.05 -33.24
CA ARG A 460 15.63 -6.35 -32.66
C ARG A 460 14.42 -7.16 -32.24
N TYR A 461 13.44 -6.55 -31.55
CA TYR A 461 12.20 -7.24 -31.20
C TYR A 461 11.42 -7.70 -32.43
N ASN A 462 11.29 -6.85 -33.44
CA ASN A 462 10.61 -7.21 -34.68
C ASN A 462 11.27 -8.39 -35.39
N SER A 463 12.61 -8.56 -35.28
CA SER A 463 13.31 -9.73 -35.80
C SER A 463 12.92 -11.02 -35.06
N PHE A 464 12.60 -10.94 -33.75
CA PHE A 464 12.09 -12.10 -33.01
C PHE A 464 10.67 -12.51 -33.43
N VAL A 465 9.84 -11.54 -33.80
CA VAL A 465 8.51 -11.83 -34.35
C VAL A 465 8.66 -12.60 -35.70
N VAL A 466 9.61 -12.21 -36.53
CA VAL A 466 9.89 -12.90 -37.80
C VAL A 466 10.45 -14.31 -37.57
N SER A 467 11.36 -14.48 -36.62
CA SER A 467 11.96 -15.78 -36.30
C SER A 467 11.08 -16.71 -35.46
N GLY A 468 10.02 -16.14 -34.82
CA GLY A 468 9.18 -16.84 -33.85
C GLY A 468 9.85 -17.13 -32.50
N THR A 469 11.05 -16.57 -32.26
CA THR A 469 11.83 -16.87 -31.04
C THR A 469 12.47 -15.61 -30.47
N ASP A 470 12.12 -15.28 -29.23
CA ASP A 470 12.79 -14.24 -28.43
C ASP A 470 14.00 -14.85 -27.71
N SER A 471 15.20 -14.63 -28.27
CA SER A 471 16.45 -15.11 -27.67
C SER A 471 16.86 -14.32 -26.42
N ASP A 472 16.38 -13.09 -26.25
CA ASP A 472 16.79 -12.19 -25.16
C ASP A 472 16.06 -12.51 -23.85
N PHE A 473 14.75 -12.47 -23.84
CA PHE A 473 13.94 -12.58 -22.63
C PHE A 473 12.93 -13.73 -22.63
N LYS A 474 12.95 -14.56 -23.70
CA LYS A 474 12.10 -15.76 -23.78
C LYS A 474 10.60 -15.44 -23.77
N LYS A 475 10.20 -14.33 -24.38
CA LYS A 475 8.78 -14.04 -24.59
C LYS A 475 8.17 -15.16 -25.44
N PRO A 476 7.13 -15.84 -24.96
CA PRO A 476 6.56 -16.97 -25.70
C PRO A 476 6.02 -16.52 -27.05
N THR A 477 6.51 -17.10 -28.13
CA THR A 477 6.05 -16.88 -29.50
C THR A 477 5.70 -15.41 -29.77
N PRO A 478 6.70 -14.51 -29.93
CA PRO A 478 6.42 -13.10 -30.18
C PRO A 478 5.49 -12.95 -31.38
N MET A 479 4.34 -12.27 -31.20
CA MET A 479 3.23 -12.31 -32.16
C MET A 479 3.17 -11.09 -33.06
N TYR A 480 3.38 -9.90 -32.49
CA TYR A 480 3.08 -8.65 -33.18
C TYR A 480 4.31 -7.77 -33.29
N LYS A 481 4.62 -7.32 -34.51
CA LYS A 481 5.63 -6.31 -34.75
C LYS A 481 5.15 -4.94 -34.29
N ILE A 482 6.09 -4.04 -34.04
CA ILE A 482 5.86 -2.63 -33.78
C ILE A 482 6.39 -1.89 -35.02
N GLU A 483 5.52 -1.60 -35.98
CA GLU A 483 5.95 -1.05 -37.29
C GLU A 483 4.98 -0.04 -37.91
N LYS A 484 3.77 0.15 -37.33
CA LYS A 484 2.73 0.98 -37.94
C LYS A 484 2.49 2.28 -37.13
N PRO A 485 2.81 3.45 -37.72
CA PRO A 485 2.56 4.71 -37.02
C PRO A 485 1.06 4.99 -36.81
N PRO A 486 0.69 5.82 -35.80
CA PRO A 486 1.61 6.40 -34.83
C PRO A 486 2.12 5.38 -33.80
N PHE A 487 3.34 5.65 -33.29
CA PHE A 487 3.97 4.91 -32.21
C PHE A 487 3.67 5.57 -30.88
N TYR A 488 3.61 4.78 -29.83
CA TYR A 488 3.23 5.23 -28.50
C TYR A 488 4.22 4.76 -27.44
N ALA A 489 4.38 5.60 -26.41
CA ALA A 489 5.06 5.27 -25.18
C ALA A 489 4.11 5.54 -24.01
N ALA A 490 3.78 4.51 -23.25
CA ALA A 490 2.88 4.60 -22.11
C ALA A 490 3.61 4.21 -20.82
N TRP A 491 3.44 5.01 -19.76
CA TRP A 491 3.97 4.71 -18.43
C TRP A 491 3.51 3.34 -17.95
N ALA A 492 4.45 2.49 -17.57
CA ALA A 492 4.20 1.10 -17.16
C ALA A 492 5.03 0.68 -15.95
N THR A 493 5.48 1.64 -15.15
CA THR A 493 6.29 1.39 -13.94
C THR A 493 5.51 0.54 -12.94
N PRO A 494 6.17 -0.38 -12.20
CA PRO A 494 5.51 -1.23 -11.23
C PRO A 494 4.69 -0.46 -10.21
N ILE A 495 3.62 -1.08 -9.74
CA ILE A 495 2.76 -0.51 -8.69
C ILE A 495 3.02 -1.19 -7.35
N LEU A 496 2.95 -0.40 -6.29
CA LEU A 496 2.90 -0.89 -4.92
C LEU A 496 1.46 -1.25 -4.61
N HIS A 497 1.18 -2.56 -4.56
CA HIS A 497 -0.18 -3.07 -4.47
C HIS A 497 -0.74 -2.93 -3.05
N ASP A 498 -0.03 -3.40 -2.04
CA ASP A 498 -0.39 -3.28 -0.62
C ASP A 498 0.86 -3.36 0.28
N THR A 499 0.68 -3.15 1.58
CA THR A 499 1.77 -3.23 2.55
C THR A 499 1.60 -4.41 3.50
N LEU A 500 2.72 -5.03 3.85
CA LEU A 500 2.81 -6.16 4.79
C LEU A 500 3.55 -5.78 6.07
N THR A 501 4.24 -4.66 6.05
CA THR A 501 4.82 -3.95 7.21
C THR A 501 3.81 -2.93 7.74
N GLY A 502 3.96 -2.52 8.98
CA GLY A 502 3.07 -1.57 9.64
C GLY A 502 3.23 -1.63 11.15
N LEU A 503 2.24 -1.17 11.88
CA LEU A 503 2.26 -1.15 13.35
C LEU A 503 2.42 -2.57 13.91
N ARG A 504 3.22 -2.68 14.96
CA ARG A 504 3.33 -3.89 15.75
C ARG A 504 2.10 -4.04 16.64
N ALA A 505 1.44 -5.18 16.55
CA ALA A 505 0.29 -5.52 17.38
C ALA A 505 0.41 -6.94 17.95
N ASN A 506 -0.26 -7.19 19.07
CA ASN A 506 -0.42 -8.52 19.61
C ASN A 506 -1.62 -9.25 18.99
N THR A 507 -1.89 -10.46 19.44
CA THR A 507 -3.00 -11.32 18.98
C THR A 507 -4.40 -10.76 19.25
N ASN A 508 -4.51 -9.76 20.10
CA ASN A 508 -5.75 -9.03 20.37
C ASN A 508 -5.92 -7.77 19.52
N GLY A 509 -4.97 -7.47 18.64
CA GLY A 509 -4.95 -6.25 17.84
C GLY A 509 -4.47 -5.01 18.62
N GLN A 510 -4.01 -5.14 19.86
CA GLN A 510 -3.49 -4.03 20.65
C GLN A 510 -2.12 -3.60 20.14
N VAL A 511 -1.93 -2.30 19.92
CA VAL A 511 -0.67 -1.73 19.44
C VAL A 511 0.40 -1.82 20.53
N ILE A 512 1.62 -2.20 20.12
CA ILE A 512 2.77 -2.36 21.02
C ILE A 512 3.73 -1.19 20.83
N ASP A 513 4.19 -0.63 21.93
CA ASP A 513 5.15 0.47 21.95
C ASP A 513 6.61 0.02 21.69
N ILE A 514 7.53 0.99 21.62
CA ILE A 514 8.96 0.75 21.42
C ILE A 514 9.64 -0.01 22.57
N ARG A 515 8.97 -0.15 23.73
CA ARG A 515 9.46 -0.90 24.90
C ARG A 515 8.86 -2.29 24.98
N GLY A 516 8.00 -2.68 23.99
CA GLY A 516 7.33 -3.97 23.95
C GLY A 516 6.07 -4.07 24.83
N GLN A 517 5.55 -2.95 25.30
CA GLN A 517 4.33 -2.89 26.09
C GLN A 517 3.13 -2.51 25.21
N THR A 518 1.95 -2.98 25.56
CA THR A 518 0.72 -2.52 24.91
C THR A 518 0.43 -1.05 25.23
N ILE A 519 0.00 -0.31 24.22
CA ILE A 519 -0.54 1.04 24.41
C ILE A 519 -2.02 0.89 24.79
N PRO A 520 -2.41 1.20 26.06
CA PRO A 520 -3.77 1.00 26.50
C PRO A 520 -4.76 1.81 25.66
N GLY A 521 -5.86 1.18 25.25
CA GLY A 521 -6.90 1.83 24.45
C GLY A 521 -6.56 2.04 22.98
N LEU A 522 -5.41 1.54 22.47
CA LEU A 522 -5.05 1.64 21.06
C LEU A 522 -4.97 0.27 20.42
N TYR A 523 -5.67 0.12 19.29
CA TYR A 523 -5.73 -1.09 18.47
C TYR A 523 -5.39 -0.75 17.02
N CYS A 524 -4.98 -1.75 16.23
CA CYS A 524 -4.83 -1.61 14.78
C CYS A 524 -5.23 -2.87 14.04
N CYS A 525 -5.57 -2.72 12.76
CA CYS A 525 -5.96 -3.81 11.89
C CYS A 525 -5.75 -3.45 10.40
N GLY A 526 -5.90 -4.46 9.54
CA GLY A 526 -5.76 -4.28 8.09
C GLY A 526 -4.32 -4.05 7.67
N GLU A 527 -4.11 -3.20 6.69
CA GLU A 527 -2.76 -2.87 6.19
C GLU A 527 -1.99 -1.95 7.13
N SER A 528 -2.65 -1.29 8.09
CA SER A 528 -1.97 -0.53 9.15
C SER A 528 -1.20 -1.45 10.11
N GLN A 529 -1.56 -2.73 10.19
CA GLN A 529 -0.91 -3.76 11.00
C GLN A 529 0.11 -4.54 10.16
N GLY A 530 1.35 -4.61 10.62
CA GLY A 530 2.40 -5.46 10.06
C GLY A 530 2.44 -6.86 10.65
N GLY A 531 3.50 -7.61 10.33
CA GLY A 531 3.85 -8.89 10.95
C GLY A 531 3.23 -10.14 10.32
N PHE A 532 2.36 -10.02 9.32
CA PHE A 532 1.75 -11.15 8.64
C PHE A 532 1.72 -10.94 7.13
N ALA A 533 2.22 -11.92 6.39
CA ALA A 533 2.49 -11.80 4.95
C ALA A 533 1.30 -12.11 4.04
N GLN A 534 0.14 -12.50 4.56
CA GLN A 534 -1.05 -12.65 3.71
C GLN A 534 -1.53 -11.27 3.28
N HIS A 535 -1.44 -10.99 2.00
CA HIS A 535 -1.96 -9.74 1.45
C HIS A 535 -3.47 -9.84 1.17
N GLY A 536 -4.14 -8.69 1.14
CA GLY A 536 -5.52 -8.60 0.64
C GLY A 536 -6.61 -8.67 1.71
N LEU A 537 -7.82 -8.95 1.22
CA LEU A 537 -9.08 -8.72 1.95
C LEU A 537 -9.23 -9.58 3.21
N ALA A 538 -8.82 -10.85 3.16
CA ALA A 538 -9.03 -11.78 4.27
C ALA A 538 -8.29 -11.37 5.54
N ARG A 539 -7.02 -10.93 5.43
CA ARG A 539 -6.26 -10.38 6.56
C ARG A 539 -6.98 -9.15 7.15
N CYS A 540 -7.41 -8.23 6.28
CA CYS A 540 -8.10 -7.02 6.70
C CYS A 540 -9.40 -7.33 7.47
N LEU A 541 -10.20 -8.26 6.97
CA LEU A 541 -11.46 -8.68 7.59
C LEU A 541 -11.22 -9.38 8.93
N THR A 542 -10.30 -10.34 8.96
CA THR A 542 -10.01 -11.14 10.14
C THR A 542 -9.50 -10.27 11.28
N PHE A 543 -8.44 -9.48 11.06
CA PHE A 543 -7.89 -8.64 12.12
C PHE A 543 -8.77 -7.44 12.43
N GLY A 544 -9.61 -6.97 11.50
CA GLY A 544 -10.66 -6.00 11.77
C GLY A 544 -11.64 -6.52 12.83
N ARG A 545 -12.14 -7.74 12.65
CA ARG A 545 -13.03 -8.39 13.64
C ARG A 545 -12.36 -8.58 15.00
N VAL A 546 -11.10 -9.05 15.00
CA VAL A 546 -10.32 -9.23 16.24
C VAL A 546 -10.17 -7.92 17.00
N ALA A 547 -9.75 -6.86 16.33
CA ALA A 547 -9.59 -5.53 16.94
C ALA A 547 -10.93 -4.98 17.44
N GLY A 548 -12.01 -5.09 16.64
CA GLY A 548 -13.34 -4.62 17.02
C GLY A 548 -13.87 -5.29 18.28
N ARG A 549 -13.79 -6.62 18.35
CA ARG A 549 -14.20 -7.41 19.49
C ARG A 549 -13.44 -7.06 20.78
N ASN A 550 -12.13 -6.87 20.68
CA ASN A 550 -11.29 -6.58 21.83
C ASN A 550 -11.37 -5.11 22.27
N ALA A 551 -11.46 -4.16 21.34
CA ALA A 551 -11.70 -2.75 21.67
C ALA A 551 -13.05 -2.54 22.38
N ALA A 552 -14.09 -3.28 21.98
CA ALA A 552 -15.41 -3.19 22.64
C ALA A 552 -15.40 -3.66 24.10
N LYS A 553 -14.50 -4.60 24.46
CA LYS A 553 -14.32 -5.02 25.85
C LYS A 553 -13.67 -3.93 26.72
N GLY A 554 -12.92 -3.03 26.10
CA GLY A 554 -12.08 -2.05 26.77
C GLY A 554 -10.71 -2.62 27.16
N ALA A 555 -9.76 -1.73 27.42
CA ALA A 555 -8.49 -2.12 28.00
C ALA A 555 -8.74 -2.59 29.46
N ALA A 556 -8.41 -3.85 29.73
CA ALA A 556 -8.33 -4.34 31.09
C ALA A 556 -7.09 -3.72 31.77
#